data_a95a0001155dfe4f346a049ddf2d5792
#
_entry.id   a95a0001155dfe4f346a049ddf2d5792
#
_cell.length_a   1.000
_cell.length_b   1.000
_cell.length_c   1.000
_cell.angle_alpha   90.00
_cell.angle_beta   90.00
_cell.angle_gamma   90.00
#
_symmetry.space_group_name_H-M   'P 1'
#
loop_
_entity.id
_entity.type
_entity.pdbx_description
1 polymer ?
#
loop_
_entity_poly.entity_id
_entity_poly.type
_entity_poly.pdbx_seq_one_letter_code
_entity_poly.pdbx_strand_id
1 'polypeptide(L)'
;MSFLVLILVLWFEKFSGLRHLVQRDGFFLGELARLERRGGLPAGWVLAAVVLAPVVVLSLLLHVLEPVAYGLLALPVHLLVLVYSLGRGDAKASLGPLRDAWHRGDEQAALHVAARDLGVVADGPRSLRERLQSRLLWEAYQGFFAVIFWYFLLG
;
A
#
# COMPACT_ATOMS: atom_id res chain seq x y z
N MET A 1 -3.39 21.35 8.35
CA MET A 1 -4.21 20.55 7.42
C MET A 1 -3.90 19.06 7.54
N SER A 2 -2.64 18.66 7.61
CA SER A 2 -2.18 17.25 7.62
C SER A 2 -2.79 16.38 8.72
N PHE A 3 -2.94 16.93 9.93
CA PHE A 3 -3.56 16.21 11.05
C PHE A 3 -5.05 15.88 10.81
N LEU A 4 -5.81 16.80 10.24
CA LEU A 4 -7.22 16.59 9.92
C LEU A 4 -7.40 15.53 8.83
N VAL A 5 -6.55 15.59 7.80
CA VAL A 5 -6.52 14.58 6.72
C VAL A 5 -6.19 13.20 7.29
N LEU A 6 -5.22 13.11 8.21
CA LEU A 6 -4.84 11.86 8.87
C LEU A 6 -6.01 11.23 9.65
N ILE A 7 -6.72 12.03 10.46
CA ILE A 7 -7.90 11.56 11.21
C ILE A 7 -8.98 11.08 10.23
N LEU A 8 -9.26 11.84 9.18
CA LEU A 8 -10.24 11.47 8.17
C LEU A 8 -9.86 10.17 7.47
N VAL A 9 -8.60 9.99 7.08
CA VAL A 9 -8.13 8.75 6.43
C VAL A 9 -8.29 7.56 7.36
N LEU A 10 -7.88 7.66 8.62
CA LEU A 10 -8.04 6.58 9.60
C LEU A 10 -9.51 6.25 9.84
N TRP A 11 -10.37 7.26 9.86
CA TRP A 11 -11.81 7.08 9.96
C TRP A 11 -12.40 6.41 8.72
N PHE A 12 -12.02 6.86 7.54
CA PHE A 12 -12.43 6.26 6.27
C PHE A 12 -11.91 4.83 6.12
N GLU A 13 -10.68 4.53 6.51
CA GLU A 13 -10.12 3.18 6.47
C GLU A 13 -10.93 2.21 7.32
N LYS A 14 -11.43 2.66 8.48
CA LYS A 14 -12.24 1.83 9.38
C LYS A 14 -13.64 1.56 8.83
N PHE A 15 -14.25 2.50 8.13
CA PHE A 15 -15.69 2.46 7.79
C PHE A 15 -15.99 2.25 6.30
N SER A 16 -15.04 2.43 5.40
CA SER A 16 -15.30 2.34 3.98
C SER A 16 -14.41 1.33 3.27
N GLY A 17 -15.04 0.47 2.45
CA GLY A 17 -14.34 -0.40 1.50
C GLY A 17 -13.73 0.35 0.29
N LEU A 18 -13.60 1.68 0.34
CA LEU A 18 -13.08 2.53 -0.73
C LEU A 18 -11.65 2.18 -1.12
N ARG A 19 -10.90 1.55 -0.21
CA ARG A 19 -9.54 1.07 -0.46
C ARG A 19 -9.46 0.17 -1.69
N HIS A 20 -10.37 -0.79 -1.84
CA HIS A 20 -10.42 -1.68 -3.00
C HIS A 20 -10.74 -0.97 -4.32
N LEU A 21 -11.44 0.17 -4.25
CA LEU A 21 -11.79 0.96 -5.43
C LEU A 21 -10.62 1.84 -5.89
N VAL A 22 -9.88 2.42 -4.95
CA VAL A 22 -8.78 3.37 -5.21
C VAL A 22 -7.49 2.63 -5.58
N GLN A 23 -7.23 1.46 -4.98
CA GLN A 23 -6.00 0.69 -5.20
C GLN A 23 -6.07 -0.26 -6.41
N ARG A 24 -6.63 0.17 -7.53
CA ARG A 24 -6.63 -0.60 -8.79
C ARG A 24 -5.34 -0.32 -9.56
N ASP A 25 -4.34 -1.17 -9.38
CA ASP A 25 -3.03 -1.05 -10.06
C ASP A 25 -3.05 -1.41 -11.56
N GLY A 26 -4.17 -1.90 -12.07
CA GLY A 26 -4.26 -2.37 -13.46
C GLY A 26 -3.90 -1.32 -14.51
N PHE A 27 -4.22 -0.05 -14.25
CA PHE A 27 -3.84 1.06 -15.13
C PHE A 27 -2.33 1.28 -15.12
N PHE A 28 -1.71 1.31 -13.96
CA PHE A 28 -0.30 1.58 -13.77
C PHE A 28 0.59 0.46 -14.35
N LEU A 29 0.21 -0.80 -14.08
CA LEU A 29 0.89 -1.97 -14.63
C LEU A 29 0.71 -2.06 -16.15
N GLY A 30 -0.45 -1.66 -16.68
CA GLY A 30 -0.71 -1.60 -18.12
C GLY A 30 0.16 -0.57 -18.84
N GLU A 31 0.35 0.61 -18.26
CA GLU A 31 1.23 1.64 -18.83
C GLU A 31 2.71 1.24 -18.73
N LEU A 32 3.13 0.63 -17.63
CA LEU A 32 4.48 0.10 -17.47
C LEU A 32 4.78 -0.95 -18.57
N ALA A 33 3.87 -1.90 -18.77
CA ALA A 33 4.02 -2.92 -19.81
C ALA A 33 4.02 -2.35 -21.24
N ARG A 34 3.30 -1.25 -21.48
CA ARG A 34 3.33 -0.52 -22.77
C ARG A 34 4.67 0.18 -22.99
N LEU A 35 5.23 0.79 -21.96
CA LEU A 35 6.51 1.48 -22.02
C LEU A 35 7.66 0.49 -22.23
N GLU A 36 7.63 -0.66 -21.56
CA GLU A 36 8.59 -1.74 -21.78
C GLU A 36 8.56 -2.29 -23.23
N ARG A 37 7.36 -2.44 -23.81
CA ARG A 37 7.20 -2.92 -25.20
C ARG A 37 7.70 -1.92 -26.24
N ARG A 38 7.75 -0.64 -25.93
CA ARG A 38 8.24 0.39 -26.87
C ARG A 38 9.76 0.46 -26.99
N GLY A 39 10.51 -0.32 -26.19
CA GLY A 39 11.88 -0.79 -26.44
C GLY A 39 12.96 0.23 -26.78
N GLY A 40 12.79 1.52 -26.45
CA GLY A 40 13.77 2.54 -26.84
C GLY A 40 14.42 3.31 -25.69
N LEU A 41 13.91 3.17 -24.46
CA LEU A 41 14.43 3.91 -23.31
C LEU A 41 15.08 2.95 -22.31
N PRO A 42 16.24 3.32 -21.72
CA PRO A 42 16.82 2.52 -20.65
C PRO A 42 15.85 2.42 -19.48
N ALA A 43 15.75 1.21 -18.88
CA ALA A 43 14.78 0.88 -17.83
C ALA A 43 14.74 1.89 -16.67
N GLY A 44 15.88 2.51 -16.35
CA GLY A 44 15.97 3.55 -15.34
C GLY A 44 15.18 4.82 -15.67
N TRP A 45 15.15 5.24 -16.94
CA TRP A 45 14.37 6.41 -17.37
C TRP A 45 12.87 6.13 -17.39
N VAL A 46 12.47 4.91 -17.75
CA VAL A 46 11.07 4.48 -17.69
C VAL A 46 10.60 4.48 -16.25
N LEU A 47 11.38 3.92 -15.34
CA LEU A 47 11.08 3.91 -13.90
C LEU A 47 10.99 5.34 -13.34
N ALA A 48 11.97 6.20 -13.67
CA ALA A 48 11.98 7.59 -13.27
C ALA A 48 10.74 8.35 -13.78
N ALA A 49 10.37 8.19 -15.04
CA ALA A 49 9.18 8.82 -15.62
C ALA A 49 7.89 8.35 -14.95
N VAL A 50 7.76 7.05 -14.69
CA VAL A 50 6.57 6.44 -14.06
C VAL A 50 6.40 6.90 -12.61
N VAL A 51 7.49 7.16 -11.90
CA VAL A 51 7.45 7.66 -10.52
C VAL A 51 7.33 9.18 -10.47
N LEU A 52 8.13 9.90 -11.27
CA LEU A 52 8.17 11.36 -11.21
C LEU A 52 6.96 12.03 -11.86
N ALA A 53 6.40 11.45 -12.93
CA ALA A 53 5.27 12.07 -13.62
C ALA A 53 4.04 12.24 -12.69
N PRO A 54 3.57 11.21 -11.96
CA PRO A 54 2.45 11.40 -11.03
C PRO A 54 2.80 12.37 -9.88
N VAL A 55 4.05 12.39 -9.40
CA VAL A 55 4.48 13.32 -8.36
C VAL A 55 4.41 14.77 -8.85
N VAL A 56 4.92 15.04 -10.06
CA VAL A 56 4.86 16.37 -10.66
C VAL A 56 3.43 16.81 -10.92
N VAL A 57 2.60 15.94 -11.49
CA VAL A 57 1.18 16.24 -11.73
C VAL A 57 0.44 16.55 -10.43
N LEU A 58 0.67 15.75 -9.39
CA LEU A 58 0.08 15.96 -8.06
C LEU A 58 0.56 17.27 -7.41
N SER A 59 1.86 17.56 -7.49
CA SER A 59 2.42 18.81 -6.94
C SER A 59 1.83 20.04 -7.63
N LEU A 60 1.71 20.01 -8.95
CA LEU A 60 1.07 21.09 -9.72
C LEU A 60 -0.41 21.24 -9.36
N LEU A 61 -1.13 20.14 -9.26
CA LEU A 61 -2.55 20.13 -8.88
C LEU A 61 -2.74 20.74 -7.49
N LEU A 62 -1.96 20.31 -6.53
CA LEU A 62 -2.00 20.85 -5.16
C LEU A 62 -1.65 22.33 -5.11
N HIS A 63 -0.61 22.74 -5.84
CA HIS A 63 -0.21 24.16 -5.91
C HIS A 63 -1.32 25.07 -6.47
N VAL A 64 -2.10 24.57 -7.43
CA VAL A 64 -3.24 25.31 -8.00
C VAL A 64 -4.45 25.30 -7.04
N LEU A 65 -4.66 24.21 -6.31
CA LEU A 65 -5.82 24.05 -5.41
C LEU A 65 -5.61 24.70 -4.03
N GLU A 66 -4.37 24.81 -3.57
CA GLU A 66 -4.04 25.37 -2.25
C GLU A 66 -4.58 26.78 -2.01
N PRO A 67 -4.47 27.75 -2.95
CA PRO A 67 -5.01 29.08 -2.74
C PRO A 67 -6.54 29.16 -2.81
N VAL A 68 -7.19 28.12 -3.33
CA VAL A 68 -8.65 28.12 -3.54
C VAL A 68 -9.34 27.60 -2.29
N ALA A 69 -10.32 28.38 -1.79
CA ALA A 69 -11.15 28.05 -0.64
C ALA A 69 -10.33 27.66 0.63
N TYR A 70 -9.26 28.40 0.91
CA TYR A 70 -8.39 28.17 2.08
C TYR A 70 -7.82 26.72 2.15
N GLY A 71 -7.57 26.10 1.00
CA GLY A 71 -7.03 24.75 0.91
C GLY A 71 -8.05 23.61 1.12
N LEU A 72 -9.34 23.94 1.28
CA LEU A 72 -10.40 22.92 1.42
C LEU A 72 -10.53 22.03 0.19
N LEU A 73 -10.26 22.55 -1.01
CA LEU A 73 -10.28 21.77 -2.26
C LEU A 73 -9.06 20.84 -2.39
N ALA A 74 -7.97 21.11 -1.71
CA ALA A 74 -6.81 20.23 -1.67
C ALA A 74 -7.04 19.00 -0.74
N LEU A 75 -7.97 19.11 0.23
CA LEU A 75 -8.24 18.06 1.21
C LEU A 75 -8.63 16.70 0.58
N PRO A 76 -9.59 16.62 -0.39
CA PRO A 76 -9.90 15.35 -1.03
C PRO A 76 -8.73 14.76 -1.82
N VAL A 77 -7.86 15.60 -2.39
CA VAL A 77 -6.66 15.13 -3.10
C VAL A 77 -5.67 14.52 -2.11
N HIS A 78 -5.39 15.19 -1.00
CA HIS A 78 -4.56 14.64 0.07
C HIS A 78 -5.11 13.34 0.64
N LEU A 79 -6.43 13.27 0.83
CA LEU A 79 -7.12 12.08 1.31
C LEU A 79 -6.95 10.90 0.34
N LEU A 80 -7.17 11.13 -0.96
CA LEU A 80 -6.99 10.10 -2.00
C LEU A 80 -5.55 9.62 -2.09
N VAL A 81 -4.58 10.52 -2.06
CA VAL A 81 -3.15 10.17 -2.10
C VAL A 81 -2.77 9.34 -0.91
N LEU A 82 -3.21 9.74 0.29
CA LEU A 82 -2.87 9.01 1.51
C LEU A 82 -3.54 7.63 1.55
N VAL A 83 -4.82 7.52 1.17
CA VAL A 83 -5.52 6.22 1.05
C VAL A 83 -4.86 5.34 0.00
N TYR A 84 -4.40 5.90 -1.12
CA TYR A 84 -3.67 5.15 -2.14
C TYR A 84 -2.31 4.66 -1.65
N SER A 85 -1.61 5.47 -0.86
CA SER A 85 -0.27 5.18 -0.34
C SER A 85 -0.28 4.21 0.85
N LEU A 86 -1.38 4.14 1.61
CA LEU A 86 -1.52 3.18 2.71
C LEU A 86 -1.47 1.75 2.19
N GLY A 87 -0.81 0.88 2.95
CA GLY A 87 -0.45 -0.49 2.58
C GLY A 87 -1.52 -1.28 1.82
N ARG A 88 -1.09 -1.96 0.76
CA ARG A 88 -1.94 -2.59 -0.26
C ARG A 88 -2.48 -3.97 0.10
N GLY A 89 -2.19 -4.50 1.29
CA GLY A 89 -2.58 -5.86 1.68
C GLY A 89 -3.81 -5.88 2.58
N ASP A 90 -4.79 -6.70 2.26
CA ASP A 90 -5.75 -7.16 3.26
C ASP A 90 -5.11 -8.31 4.06
N ALA A 91 -4.42 -7.93 5.14
CA ALA A 91 -3.76 -8.89 6.02
C ALA A 91 -4.75 -9.93 6.59
N LYS A 92 -6.02 -9.56 6.76
CA LYS A 92 -7.04 -10.50 7.23
C LYS A 92 -7.39 -11.55 6.18
N ALA A 93 -7.50 -11.16 4.91
CA ALA A 93 -7.78 -12.07 3.82
C ALA A 93 -6.61 -13.02 3.57
N SER A 94 -5.37 -12.51 3.56
CA SER A 94 -4.17 -13.33 3.34
C SER A 94 -3.85 -14.26 4.52
N LEU A 95 -4.19 -13.88 5.75
CA LEU A 95 -4.00 -14.69 6.95
C LEU A 95 -5.14 -15.66 7.24
N GLY A 96 -6.30 -15.51 6.59
CA GLY A 96 -7.47 -16.35 6.83
C GLY A 96 -7.18 -17.84 6.71
N PRO A 97 -6.69 -18.34 5.55
CA PRO A 97 -6.37 -19.75 5.34
C PRO A 97 -5.34 -20.30 6.32
N LEU A 98 -4.32 -19.49 6.65
CA LEU A 98 -3.29 -19.84 7.62
C LEU A 98 -3.88 -20.01 9.03
N ARG A 99 -4.72 -19.06 9.45
CA ARG A 99 -5.40 -19.09 10.74
C ARG A 99 -6.27 -20.32 10.86
N ASP A 100 -7.01 -20.65 9.80
CA ASP A 100 -7.91 -21.81 9.78
C ASP A 100 -7.15 -23.12 9.85
N ALA A 101 -6.00 -23.26 9.18
CA ALA A 101 -5.11 -24.41 9.30
C ALA A 101 -4.56 -24.53 10.73
N TRP A 102 -4.15 -23.40 11.32
CA TRP A 102 -3.63 -23.34 12.69
C TRP A 102 -4.67 -23.75 13.73
N HIS A 103 -5.92 -23.30 13.58
CA HIS A 103 -7.02 -23.67 14.48
C HIS A 103 -7.39 -25.16 14.40
N ARG A 104 -7.17 -25.80 13.25
CA ARG A 104 -7.37 -27.24 13.09
C ARG A 104 -6.20 -28.07 13.65
N GLY A 105 -5.12 -27.46 14.07
CA GLY A 105 -3.91 -28.13 14.52
C GLY A 105 -3.12 -28.78 13.39
N ASP A 106 -3.39 -28.43 12.13
CA ASP A 106 -2.68 -28.96 10.98
C ASP A 106 -1.44 -28.14 10.67
N GLU A 107 -0.33 -28.52 11.30
CA GLU A 107 0.94 -27.80 11.16
C GLU A 107 1.49 -27.86 9.74
N GLN A 108 1.31 -28.96 9.02
CA GLN A 108 1.81 -29.09 7.66
C GLN A 108 1.01 -28.20 6.69
N ALA A 109 -0.31 -28.18 6.84
CA ALA A 109 -1.15 -27.27 6.06
C ALA A 109 -0.81 -25.80 6.37
N ALA A 110 -0.55 -25.45 7.63
CA ALA A 110 -0.15 -24.12 8.02
C ALA A 110 1.19 -23.70 7.38
N LEU A 111 2.19 -24.57 7.37
CA LEU A 111 3.50 -24.32 6.72
C LEU A 111 3.32 -24.16 5.19
N HIS A 112 2.51 -25.01 4.57
CA HIS A 112 2.25 -24.94 3.12
C HIS A 112 1.53 -23.65 2.72
N VAL A 113 0.49 -23.27 3.45
CA VAL A 113 -0.25 -22.02 3.22
C VAL A 113 0.65 -20.80 3.43
N ALA A 114 1.48 -20.81 4.48
CA ALA A 114 2.42 -19.72 4.73
C ALA A 114 3.44 -19.56 3.59
N ALA A 115 3.98 -20.65 3.07
CA ALA A 115 4.90 -20.64 1.94
C ALA A 115 4.24 -20.15 0.66
N ARG A 116 3.03 -20.65 0.36
CA ARG A 116 2.29 -20.34 -0.88
C ARG A 116 1.74 -18.91 -0.89
N ASP A 117 1.03 -18.51 0.16
CA ASP A 117 0.23 -17.28 0.17
C ASP A 117 1.00 -16.10 0.75
N LEU A 118 1.91 -16.36 1.68
CA LEU A 118 2.69 -15.32 2.36
C LEU A 118 4.18 -15.32 1.97
N GLY A 119 4.65 -16.32 1.19
CA GLY A 119 6.06 -16.46 0.85
C GLY A 119 6.97 -16.66 2.07
N VAL A 120 6.43 -17.19 3.17
CA VAL A 120 7.17 -17.47 4.40
C VAL A 120 7.51 -18.95 4.46
N VAL A 121 8.74 -19.29 4.15
CA VAL A 121 9.26 -20.65 4.27
C VAL A 121 9.80 -20.85 5.68
N ALA A 122 9.37 -21.90 6.36
CA ALA A 122 9.80 -22.22 7.73
C ALA A 122 9.93 -23.75 7.91
N ASP A 123 10.85 -24.15 8.79
CA ASP A 123 11.16 -25.57 9.03
C ASP A 123 10.28 -26.20 10.13
N GLY A 124 9.43 -25.39 10.77
CA GLY A 124 8.54 -25.84 11.82
C GLY A 124 7.66 -24.72 12.37
N PRO A 125 6.71 -25.05 13.27
CA PRO A 125 5.70 -24.08 13.74
C PRO A 125 6.30 -22.91 14.53
N ARG A 126 7.40 -23.13 15.23
CA ARG A 126 8.07 -22.06 16.00
C ARG A 126 8.76 -21.06 15.07
N SER A 127 9.55 -21.55 14.12
CA SER A 127 10.22 -20.70 13.12
C SER A 127 9.21 -20.00 12.20
N LEU A 128 8.08 -20.64 11.91
CA LEU A 128 6.98 -20.02 11.17
C LEU A 128 6.43 -18.82 11.92
N ARG A 129 6.14 -18.94 13.20
CA ARG A 129 5.63 -17.84 14.02
C ARG A 129 6.59 -16.64 14.04
N GLU A 130 7.87 -16.88 14.26
CA GLU A 130 8.89 -15.82 14.32
C GLU A 130 9.02 -15.11 12.98
N ARG A 131 9.11 -15.85 11.88
CA ARG A 131 9.21 -15.26 10.53
C ARG A 131 7.94 -14.52 10.12
N LEU A 132 6.78 -15.07 10.47
CA LEU A 132 5.50 -14.43 10.19
C LEU A 132 5.35 -13.11 10.98
N GLN A 133 5.70 -13.09 12.25
CA GLN A 133 5.68 -11.88 13.05
C GLN A 133 6.60 -10.80 12.48
N SER A 134 7.83 -11.17 12.12
CA SER A 134 8.79 -10.25 11.52
C SER A 134 8.26 -9.68 10.20
N ARG A 135 7.67 -10.52 9.36
CA ARG A 135 7.08 -10.08 8.10
C ARG A 135 5.89 -9.14 8.29
N LEU A 136 4.95 -9.49 9.16
CA LEU A 136 3.78 -8.66 9.45
C LEU A 136 4.16 -7.31 10.04
N LEU A 137 5.16 -7.30 10.96
CA LEU A 137 5.69 -6.06 11.51
C LEU A 137 6.34 -5.19 10.42
N TRP A 138 7.09 -5.80 9.51
CA TRP A 138 7.74 -5.11 8.41
C TRP A 138 6.71 -4.53 7.41
N GLU A 139 5.69 -5.30 7.05
CA GLU A 139 4.59 -4.84 6.20
C GLU A 139 3.79 -3.69 6.85
N ALA A 140 3.51 -3.80 8.16
CA ALA A 140 2.85 -2.73 8.90
C ALA A 140 3.73 -1.48 8.98
N TYR A 141 5.03 -1.64 9.21
CA TYR A 141 5.96 -0.52 9.24
C TYR A 141 6.01 0.20 7.88
N GLN A 142 6.25 -0.52 6.80
CA GLN A 142 6.36 0.07 5.47
C GLN A 142 5.02 0.63 4.95
N GLY A 143 3.96 -0.15 5.09
CA GLY A 143 2.68 0.18 4.48
C GLY A 143 1.83 1.17 5.28
N PHE A 144 2.09 1.32 6.56
CA PHE A 144 1.27 2.16 7.44
C PHE A 144 2.09 3.23 8.16
N PHE A 145 3.02 2.83 9.04
CA PHE A 145 3.75 3.78 9.88
C PHE A 145 4.67 4.70 9.08
N ALA A 146 5.42 4.19 8.11
CA ALA A 146 6.30 5.01 7.30
C ALA A 146 5.51 6.02 6.45
N VAL A 147 4.38 5.59 5.86
CA VAL A 147 3.52 6.46 5.06
C VAL A 147 2.96 7.60 5.91
N ILE A 148 2.41 7.30 7.08
CA ILE A 148 1.87 8.31 8.01
C ILE A 148 2.97 9.24 8.49
N PHE A 149 4.13 8.71 8.88
CA PHE A 149 5.26 9.49 9.35
C PHE A 149 5.74 10.50 8.30
N TRP A 150 5.99 10.03 7.09
CA TRP A 150 6.46 10.90 6.01
C TRP A 150 5.39 11.90 5.57
N TYR A 151 4.13 11.50 5.55
CA TYR A 151 3.04 12.41 5.25
C TYR A 151 2.92 13.52 6.30
N PHE A 152 3.09 13.19 7.58
CA PHE A 152 3.05 14.19 8.67
C PHE A 152 4.25 15.15 8.64
N LEU A 153 5.41 14.63 8.22
CA LEU A 153 6.65 15.41 8.16
C LEU A 153 6.71 16.34 6.94
N LEU A 154 6.21 15.90 5.80
CA LEU A 154 6.36 16.57 4.51
C LEU A 154 5.06 17.20 3.97
N GLY A 155 3.90 16.79 4.47
CA GLY A 155 2.57 17.24 4.04
C GLY A 155 1.97 18.31 4.98
#